data_4dcb0d5c060f0b4221b0854a4df4d2eb
#
_entry.id   4dcb0d5c060f0b4221b0854a4df4d2eb
#
_cell.length_a   1.000
_cell.length_b   1.000
_cell.length_c   1.000
_cell.angle_alpha   90.00
_cell.angle_beta   90.00
_cell.angle_gamma   90.00
#
_symmetry.space_group_name_H-M   'P 1'
#
loop_
_entity.id
_entity.type
_entity.pdbx_description
1 polymer ?
#
loop_
_entity_poly.entity_id
_entity_poly.type
_entity_poly.pdbx_seq_one_letter_code
_entity_poly.pdbx_strand_id
1 'polypeptide(L)'
;MKAVWAIGRLNTDIEREQAVDFATNLGFDTIVTNSATPKMVEQAHSNNLKVIATVFPNADNTFQKSYPQALQKMRDFEDNISDAMDGQSHVSLTGVSYRWQGILLRRTTLCYEHSESRSELKKHVELALKIADGIALDGFGFSNYYACFCDQCETLRTKAKNQNPNLSNFEILAQVSTKTLIDVHRLLHDHAKSINPNAIVTNHVWPMFNPDEYIGAQYKLDYCTQTITWFYPPEWRLKRVEMEAAEMKRLENPEQNLFVPFIGILDIPDFVRTPKRLAREIEIALQYGEGNLVISRLTTLQNHPELAQVVKDALLK
;
A
#
# COMPACT_ATOMS: atom_id res chain seq x y z
N MET A 1 -16.01 2.01 2.42
CA MET A 1 -15.22 1.83 1.16
C MET A 1 -15.16 0.34 0.83
N LYS A 2 -15.80 -0.06 -0.26
CA LYS A 2 -15.69 -1.40 -0.84
C LYS A 2 -14.94 -1.26 -2.15
N ALA A 3 -13.60 -1.46 -2.13
CA ALA A 3 -12.76 -1.12 -3.26
C ALA A 3 -12.17 -2.35 -3.96
N VAL A 4 -11.97 -2.23 -5.26
CA VAL A 4 -11.12 -3.14 -6.03
C VAL A 4 -9.87 -2.42 -6.49
N TRP A 5 -8.72 -3.07 -6.33
CA TRP A 5 -7.44 -2.53 -6.74
C TRP A 5 -7.03 -3.11 -8.10
N ALA A 6 -7.01 -2.25 -9.10
CA ALA A 6 -6.59 -2.59 -10.45
C ALA A 6 -5.07 -2.38 -10.58
N ILE A 7 -4.28 -3.34 -10.05
CA ILE A 7 -2.84 -3.37 -10.21
C ILE A 7 -2.52 -3.80 -11.65
N GLY A 8 -1.71 -3.02 -12.31
CA GLY A 8 -1.38 -3.19 -13.72
C GLY A 8 -1.87 -2.00 -14.54
N ARG A 9 -1.51 -1.99 -15.82
CA ARG A 9 -1.94 -0.91 -16.71
C ARG A 9 -3.21 -1.31 -17.42
N LEU A 10 -4.23 -0.49 -17.30
CA LEU A 10 -5.37 -0.48 -18.21
C LEU A 10 -4.95 0.43 -19.39
N ASN A 11 -4.49 -0.20 -20.48
CA ASN A 11 -3.79 0.52 -21.55
C ASN A 11 -4.71 1.25 -22.51
N THR A 12 -5.94 0.73 -22.69
CA THR A 12 -6.93 1.26 -23.61
C THR A 12 -8.16 1.79 -22.88
N ASP A 13 -8.93 2.65 -23.53
CA ASP A 13 -10.21 3.12 -22.99
C ASP A 13 -11.21 1.97 -22.83
N ILE A 14 -11.18 0.99 -23.73
CA ILE A 14 -12.04 -0.21 -23.65
C ILE A 14 -11.72 -1.01 -22.38
N GLU A 15 -10.45 -1.22 -22.06
CA GLU A 15 -10.06 -1.91 -20.82
C GLU A 15 -10.49 -1.14 -19.57
N ARG A 16 -10.43 0.20 -19.58
CA ARG A 16 -10.90 1.05 -18.49
C ARG A 16 -12.41 0.98 -18.32
N GLU A 17 -13.16 1.05 -19.43
CA GLU A 17 -14.62 0.90 -19.44
C GLU A 17 -15.02 -0.48 -18.88
N GLN A 18 -14.41 -1.55 -19.37
CA GLN A 18 -14.65 -2.90 -18.87
C GLN A 18 -14.31 -3.06 -17.38
N ALA A 19 -13.25 -2.39 -16.90
CA ALA A 19 -12.86 -2.43 -15.48
C ALA A 19 -13.91 -1.74 -14.60
N VAL A 20 -14.44 -0.59 -15.03
CA VAL A 20 -15.51 0.14 -14.33
C VAL A 20 -16.79 -0.70 -14.28
N ASP A 21 -17.24 -1.23 -15.43
CA ASP A 21 -18.45 -2.03 -15.52
C ASP A 21 -18.34 -3.32 -14.68
N PHE A 22 -17.18 -3.95 -14.70
CA PHE A 22 -16.93 -5.16 -13.92
C PHE A 22 -16.95 -4.87 -12.41
N ALA A 23 -16.27 -3.80 -11.97
CA ALA A 23 -16.29 -3.39 -10.57
C ALA A 23 -17.72 -3.06 -10.07
N THR A 24 -18.49 -2.32 -10.89
CA THR A 24 -19.90 -2.01 -10.61
C THR A 24 -20.74 -3.27 -10.46
N ASN A 25 -20.60 -4.21 -11.39
CA ASN A 25 -21.35 -5.46 -11.40
C ASN A 25 -21.06 -6.39 -10.20
N LEU A 26 -19.90 -6.23 -9.58
CA LEU A 26 -19.52 -6.95 -8.37
C LEU A 26 -19.96 -6.26 -7.08
N GLY A 27 -20.47 -5.02 -7.14
CA GLY A 27 -20.92 -4.27 -5.97
C GLY A 27 -19.83 -3.47 -5.25
N PHE A 28 -18.70 -3.19 -5.92
CA PHE A 28 -17.73 -2.22 -5.42
C PHE A 28 -18.28 -0.79 -5.53
N ASP A 29 -17.83 0.09 -4.64
CA ASP A 29 -18.11 1.52 -4.66
C ASP A 29 -16.88 2.36 -5.07
N THR A 30 -15.72 1.72 -5.20
CA THR A 30 -14.45 2.39 -5.46
C THR A 30 -13.54 1.50 -6.32
N ILE A 31 -12.87 2.12 -7.29
CA ILE A 31 -11.78 1.48 -8.04
C ILE A 31 -10.48 2.24 -7.80
N VAL A 32 -9.41 1.52 -7.43
CA VAL A 32 -8.06 2.08 -7.23
C VAL A 32 -7.19 1.66 -8.41
N THR A 33 -6.56 2.62 -9.09
CA THR A 33 -5.78 2.33 -10.31
C THR A 33 -4.64 3.32 -10.53
N ASN A 34 -3.60 2.87 -11.22
CA ASN A 34 -2.53 3.73 -11.74
C ASN A 34 -2.76 4.20 -13.18
N SER A 35 -3.94 3.93 -13.74
CA SER A 35 -4.29 4.21 -15.14
C SER A 35 -5.54 5.09 -15.27
N ALA A 36 -5.84 5.89 -14.25
CA ALA A 36 -6.99 6.81 -14.26
C ALA A 36 -6.91 7.82 -15.41
N THR A 37 -8.03 8.05 -16.06
CA THR A 37 -8.22 9.10 -17.08
C THR A 37 -9.52 9.86 -16.81
N PRO A 38 -9.67 11.10 -17.31
CA PRO A 38 -10.93 11.85 -17.15
C PRO A 38 -12.15 11.07 -17.63
N LYS A 39 -12.05 10.37 -18.77
CA LYS A 39 -13.12 9.54 -19.32
C LYS A 39 -13.50 8.38 -18.41
N MET A 40 -12.50 7.70 -17.82
CA MET A 40 -12.74 6.64 -16.84
C MET A 40 -13.46 7.16 -15.59
N VAL A 41 -13.07 8.34 -15.10
CA VAL A 41 -13.71 8.96 -13.94
C VAL A 41 -15.15 9.34 -14.23
N GLU A 42 -15.43 9.94 -15.38
CA GLU A 42 -16.79 10.28 -15.80
C GLU A 42 -17.68 9.03 -15.87
N GLN A 43 -17.20 7.95 -16.48
CA GLN A 43 -17.92 6.69 -16.53
C GLN A 43 -18.13 6.08 -15.13
N ALA A 44 -17.12 6.10 -14.30
CA ALA A 44 -17.21 5.60 -12.92
C ALA A 44 -18.28 6.37 -12.12
N HIS A 45 -18.30 7.70 -12.21
CA HIS A 45 -19.31 8.54 -11.57
C HIS A 45 -20.73 8.23 -12.08
N SER A 46 -20.90 7.97 -13.39
CA SER A 46 -22.18 7.56 -13.96
C SER A 46 -22.68 6.21 -13.40
N ASN A 47 -21.77 5.40 -12.85
CA ASN A 47 -22.05 4.13 -12.20
C ASN A 47 -21.97 4.20 -10.65
N ASN A 48 -21.95 5.40 -10.07
CA ASN A 48 -21.79 5.64 -8.64
C ASN A 48 -20.50 5.06 -8.03
N LEU A 49 -19.44 4.89 -8.82
CA LEU A 49 -18.10 4.51 -8.37
C LEU A 49 -17.22 5.73 -8.20
N LYS A 50 -16.32 5.66 -7.21
CA LYS A 50 -15.20 6.59 -7.07
C LYS A 50 -13.96 6.02 -7.72
N VAL A 51 -13.11 6.88 -8.26
CA VAL A 51 -11.79 6.52 -8.79
C VAL A 51 -10.70 7.11 -7.91
N ILE A 52 -9.84 6.25 -7.39
CA ILE A 52 -8.66 6.65 -6.59
C ILE A 52 -7.41 6.36 -7.41
N ALA A 53 -6.58 7.36 -7.62
CA ALA A 53 -5.34 7.22 -8.37
C ALA A 53 -4.18 6.75 -7.46
N THR A 54 -3.45 5.74 -7.90
CA THR A 54 -2.28 5.27 -7.16
C THR A 54 -1.11 6.23 -7.33
N VAL A 55 -0.49 6.59 -6.22
CA VAL A 55 0.74 7.39 -6.14
C VAL A 55 1.87 6.50 -5.64
N PHE A 56 2.96 6.44 -6.40
CA PHE A 56 4.17 5.68 -6.04
C PHE A 56 5.30 6.63 -5.63
N PRO A 57 6.17 6.23 -4.68
CA PRO A 57 7.31 7.04 -4.25
C PRO A 57 8.54 6.88 -5.16
N ASN A 58 8.34 6.74 -6.47
CA ASN A 58 9.40 6.47 -7.43
C ASN A 58 9.81 7.75 -8.17
N ALA A 59 11.11 7.97 -8.26
CA ALA A 59 11.70 9.03 -9.06
C ALA A 59 11.68 8.67 -10.56
N ASP A 60 11.38 9.63 -11.42
CA ASP A 60 11.61 9.52 -12.85
C ASP A 60 13.11 9.68 -13.20
N ASN A 61 13.45 9.44 -14.47
CA ASN A 61 14.84 9.54 -14.93
C ASN A 61 15.41 10.96 -14.81
N THR A 62 14.59 11.99 -14.90
CA THR A 62 15.03 13.39 -14.81
C THR A 62 15.38 13.72 -13.37
N PHE A 63 14.53 13.35 -12.44
CA PHE A 63 14.79 13.52 -11.00
C PHE A 63 16.04 12.76 -10.56
N GLN A 64 16.18 11.49 -10.97
CA GLN A 64 17.34 10.67 -10.62
C GLN A 64 18.67 11.28 -11.07
N LYS A 65 18.70 11.90 -12.25
CA LYS A 65 19.90 12.59 -12.76
C LYS A 65 20.18 13.89 -12.02
N SER A 66 19.14 14.63 -11.64
CA SER A 66 19.28 15.94 -11.00
C SER A 66 19.55 15.84 -9.50
N TYR A 67 18.99 14.83 -8.83
CA TYR A 67 19.01 14.67 -7.37
C TYR A 67 19.32 13.23 -6.94
N PRO A 68 20.43 12.63 -7.39
CA PRO A 68 20.76 11.23 -7.06
C PRO A 68 20.90 10.98 -5.55
N GLN A 69 21.29 12.00 -4.77
CA GLN A 69 21.40 11.92 -3.31
C GLN A 69 20.03 11.84 -2.60
N ALA A 70 18.97 12.26 -3.28
CA ALA A 70 17.61 12.28 -2.74
C ALA A 70 16.86 10.94 -2.95
N LEU A 71 17.55 9.92 -3.44
CA LEU A 71 17.03 8.55 -3.52
C LEU A 71 17.35 7.77 -2.25
N GLN A 72 16.54 6.74 -1.97
CA GLN A 72 16.85 5.81 -0.89
C GLN A 72 18.13 5.03 -1.20
N LYS A 73 18.98 4.90 -0.18
CA LYS A 73 20.22 4.14 -0.26
C LYS A 73 20.11 2.90 0.64
N MET A 74 20.47 1.74 0.09
CA MET A 74 20.66 0.50 0.83
C MET A 74 22.11 0.37 1.31
N ARG A 75 22.37 -0.49 2.29
CA ARG A 75 23.73 -0.91 2.62
C ARG A 75 24.21 -1.98 1.62
N ASP A 76 25.53 -2.06 1.41
CA ASP A 76 26.10 -2.95 0.40
C ASP A 76 25.71 -4.43 0.61
N PHE A 77 25.63 -4.88 1.87
CA PHE A 77 25.21 -6.27 2.17
C PHE A 77 23.71 -6.50 1.93
N GLU A 78 22.90 -5.45 1.84
CA GLU A 78 21.47 -5.51 1.60
C GLU A 78 21.15 -5.42 0.12
N ASP A 79 22.14 -5.10 -0.72
CA ASP A 79 22.02 -5.17 -2.18
C ASP A 79 21.75 -6.60 -2.66
N ASN A 80 22.16 -7.59 -1.87
CA ASN A 80 21.90 -9.01 -2.09
C ASN A 80 20.55 -9.49 -1.54
N ILE A 81 19.71 -8.60 -1.02
CA ILE A 81 18.33 -8.95 -0.62
C ILE A 81 17.55 -9.55 -1.80
N SER A 82 17.85 -9.14 -3.05
CA SER A 82 17.27 -9.80 -4.22
C SER A 82 17.51 -11.31 -4.22
N ASP A 83 18.67 -11.77 -3.80
CA ASP A 83 19.02 -13.20 -3.73
C ASP A 83 18.31 -13.87 -2.54
N ALA A 84 18.11 -13.14 -1.45
CA ALA A 84 17.32 -13.61 -0.31
C ALA A 84 15.81 -13.72 -0.66
N MET A 85 15.37 -13.13 -1.76
CA MET A 85 13.97 -13.15 -2.17
C MET A 85 13.57 -14.41 -2.93
N ASP A 86 14.51 -15.25 -3.34
CA ASP A 86 14.25 -16.56 -3.95
C ASP A 86 13.77 -17.61 -2.92
N GLY A 87 12.75 -17.23 -2.14
CA GLY A 87 12.10 -18.13 -1.19
C GLY A 87 12.76 -18.23 0.18
N GLN A 88 13.74 -17.40 0.50
CA GLN A 88 14.35 -17.34 1.81
C GLN A 88 13.47 -16.59 2.82
N SER A 89 13.67 -16.87 4.11
CA SER A 89 12.99 -16.19 5.19
C SER A 89 13.63 -14.85 5.44
N HIS A 90 12.81 -13.79 5.45
CA HIS A 90 13.20 -12.49 5.93
C HIS A 90 12.68 -12.29 7.36
N VAL A 91 13.47 -11.70 8.23
CA VAL A 91 13.07 -11.37 9.60
C VAL A 91 12.88 -9.86 9.68
N SER A 92 11.66 -9.41 9.99
CA SER A 92 11.36 -8.00 10.22
C SER A 92 12.07 -7.46 11.45
N LEU A 93 12.04 -6.14 11.64
CA LEU A 93 12.59 -5.49 12.85
C LEU A 93 11.88 -5.92 14.14
N THR A 94 10.62 -6.35 14.05
CA THR A 94 9.84 -6.89 15.18
C THR A 94 10.10 -8.36 15.44
N GLY A 95 10.99 -9.01 14.67
CA GLY A 95 11.34 -10.41 14.80
C GLY A 95 10.38 -11.38 14.11
N VAL A 96 9.39 -10.88 13.36
CA VAL A 96 8.50 -11.74 12.57
C VAL A 96 9.22 -12.23 11.33
N SER A 97 9.21 -13.53 11.12
CA SER A 97 9.82 -14.17 9.96
C SER A 97 8.84 -14.25 8.80
N TYR A 98 9.21 -13.70 7.66
CA TYR A 98 8.45 -13.77 6.41
C TYR A 98 9.21 -14.58 5.37
N ARG A 99 8.49 -15.44 4.69
CA ARG A 99 8.99 -16.10 3.49
C ARG A 99 8.27 -15.50 2.28
N TRP A 100 9.01 -15.01 1.31
CA TRP A 100 8.44 -14.29 0.19
C TRP A 100 9.29 -14.34 -1.07
N GLN A 101 8.66 -14.04 -2.19
CA GLN A 101 9.28 -14.02 -3.49
C GLN A 101 9.28 -12.60 -4.06
N GLY A 102 10.44 -12.11 -4.43
CA GLY A 102 10.67 -11.20 -5.51
C GLY A 102 9.95 -9.86 -5.56
N ILE A 103 9.57 -9.22 -4.42
CA ILE A 103 9.12 -7.84 -4.48
C ILE A 103 10.17 -6.93 -3.89
N LEU A 104 11.00 -6.38 -4.74
CA LEU A 104 11.87 -5.28 -4.39
C LEU A 104 11.11 -3.98 -4.56
N LEU A 105 11.07 -3.16 -3.52
CA LEU A 105 10.88 -1.74 -3.71
C LEU A 105 12.00 -1.26 -4.63
N ARG A 106 11.65 -0.47 -5.64
CA ARG A 106 12.61 -0.08 -6.69
C ARG A 106 13.75 0.73 -6.08
N ARG A 107 14.98 0.53 -6.56
CA ARG A 107 16.16 1.36 -6.22
C ARG A 107 15.99 2.84 -6.56
N THR A 108 14.92 3.21 -7.26
CA THR A 108 14.53 4.58 -7.61
C THR A 108 13.57 5.21 -6.61
N THR A 109 13.37 4.58 -5.45
CA THR A 109 12.48 5.10 -4.41
C THR A 109 13.06 6.40 -3.82
N LEU A 110 12.21 7.42 -3.74
CA LEU A 110 12.54 8.71 -3.17
C LEU A 110 12.82 8.59 -1.67
N CYS A 111 13.88 9.25 -1.19
CA CYS A 111 14.14 9.34 0.24
C CYS A 111 13.25 10.40 0.89
N TYR A 112 12.42 10.03 1.82
CA TYR A 112 11.40 10.89 2.42
C TYR A 112 11.94 12.02 3.29
N GLU A 113 13.24 12.03 3.60
CA GLU A 113 13.87 13.08 4.40
C GLU A 113 14.49 14.21 3.57
N HIS A 114 14.61 14.04 2.25
CA HIS A 114 15.08 15.08 1.35
C HIS A 114 13.95 16.01 0.91
N SER A 115 14.18 17.32 0.93
CA SER A 115 13.21 18.35 0.52
C SER A 115 12.79 18.21 -0.94
N GLU A 116 13.74 17.85 -1.81
CA GLU A 116 13.51 17.61 -3.23
C GLU A 116 12.56 16.45 -3.44
N SER A 117 12.76 15.35 -2.71
CA SER A 117 11.88 14.17 -2.75
C SER A 117 10.48 14.50 -2.26
N ARG A 118 10.37 15.25 -1.17
CA ARG A 118 9.05 15.69 -0.65
C ARG A 118 8.33 16.60 -1.65
N SER A 119 9.07 17.48 -2.33
CA SER A 119 8.51 18.33 -3.39
C SER A 119 8.03 17.50 -4.59
N GLU A 120 8.80 16.49 -5.00
CA GLU A 120 8.42 15.59 -6.10
C GLU A 120 7.18 14.75 -5.75
N LEU A 121 7.12 14.21 -4.54
CA LEU A 121 5.94 13.47 -4.05
C LEU A 121 4.67 14.34 -4.04
N LYS A 122 4.78 15.62 -3.66
CA LYS A 122 3.65 16.56 -3.73
C LYS A 122 3.16 16.76 -5.16
N LYS A 123 4.06 16.87 -6.14
CA LYS A 123 3.70 16.96 -7.56
C LYS A 123 2.97 15.69 -8.03
N HIS A 124 3.40 14.51 -7.58
CA HIS A 124 2.67 13.27 -7.91
C HIS A 124 1.24 13.31 -7.37
N VAL A 125 1.04 13.79 -6.14
CA VAL A 125 -0.31 14.00 -5.56
C VAL A 125 -1.12 15.00 -6.38
N GLU A 126 -0.53 16.15 -6.75
CA GLU A 126 -1.19 17.18 -7.57
C GLU A 126 -1.64 16.64 -8.92
N LEU A 127 -0.79 15.85 -9.59
CA LEU A 127 -1.12 15.23 -10.87
C LEU A 127 -2.26 14.22 -10.74
N ALA A 128 -2.25 13.40 -9.71
CA ALA A 128 -3.31 12.43 -9.45
C ALA A 128 -4.66 13.09 -9.17
N LEU A 129 -4.69 14.13 -8.33
CA LEU A 129 -5.91 14.85 -7.95
C LEU A 129 -6.50 15.74 -9.05
N LYS A 130 -5.77 16.01 -10.14
CA LYS A 130 -6.36 16.65 -11.33
C LYS A 130 -7.37 15.77 -12.05
N ILE A 131 -7.34 14.46 -11.79
CA ILE A 131 -8.12 13.47 -12.55
C ILE A 131 -9.05 12.70 -11.63
N ALA A 132 -8.56 12.24 -10.45
CA ALA A 132 -9.23 11.27 -9.61
C ALA A 132 -9.87 11.90 -8.36
N ASP A 133 -10.80 11.18 -7.72
CA ASP A 133 -11.50 11.58 -6.50
C ASP A 133 -10.60 11.51 -5.25
N GLY A 134 -9.45 10.87 -5.38
CA GLY A 134 -8.52 10.69 -4.28
C GLY A 134 -7.23 10.03 -4.72
N ILE A 135 -6.39 9.76 -3.75
CA ILE A 135 -5.08 9.13 -3.94
C ILE A 135 -4.91 7.91 -3.04
N ALA A 136 -4.17 6.92 -3.55
CA ALA A 136 -3.71 5.76 -2.79
C ALA A 136 -2.18 5.71 -2.80
N LEU A 137 -1.58 5.87 -1.63
CA LEU A 137 -0.13 5.81 -1.46
C LEU A 137 0.32 4.34 -1.47
N ASP A 138 0.93 3.88 -2.55
CA ASP A 138 1.37 2.49 -2.72
C ASP A 138 2.89 2.38 -2.80
N GLY A 139 3.44 1.37 -2.13
CA GLY A 139 4.89 1.15 -2.07
C GLY A 139 5.64 2.17 -1.19
N PHE A 140 4.95 2.87 -0.30
CA PHE A 140 5.57 3.78 0.67
C PHE A 140 6.18 3.00 1.83
N GLY A 141 7.41 2.60 1.64
CA GLY A 141 8.25 1.89 2.59
C GLY A 141 9.71 2.17 2.32
N PHE A 142 10.59 1.27 2.75
CA PHE A 142 12.02 1.38 2.48
C PHE A 142 12.47 0.28 1.52
N SER A 143 13.42 0.61 0.62
CA SER A 143 13.94 -0.33 -0.38
C SER A 143 14.59 -1.58 0.23
N ASN A 144 15.05 -1.48 1.48
CA ASN A 144 15.63 -2.58 2.26
C ASN A 144 14.73 -3.05 3.41
N TYR A 145 13.46 -2.63 3.43
CA TYR A 145 12.44 -2.96 4.44
C TYR A 145 12.61 -2.35 5.83
N TYR A 146 13.74 -1.72 6.15
CA TYR A 146 14.00 -1.20 7.49
C TYR A 146 14.15 0.31 7.52
N ALA A 147 15.00 0.85 6.65
CA ALA A 147 15.41 2.24 6.68
C ALA A 147 16.07 2.67 5.38
N CYS A 148 16.20 3.96 5.17
CA CYS A 148 17.13 4.54 4.20
C CYS A 148 18.49 4.79 4.85
N PHE A 149 19.58 4.48 4.16
CA PHE A 149 20.96 4.67 4.61
C PHE A 149 21.70 5.76 3.84
N CYS A 150 20.98 6.76 3.29
CA CYS A 150 21.60 7.97 2.76
C CYS A 150 22.14 8.86 3.90
N ASP A 151 23.02 9.79 3.56
CA ASP A 151 23.71 10.65 4.54
C ASP A 151 22.74 11.47 5.40
N GLN A 152 21.62 11.93 4.81
CA GLN A 152 20.57 12.64 5.53
C GLN A 152 19.94 11.76 6.62
N CYS A 153 19.61 10.52 6.30
CA CYS A 153 19.01 9.58 7.25
C CYS A 153 20.01 9.12 8.32
N GLU A 154 21.30 8.97 7.98
CA GLU A 154 22.36 8.69 8.96
C GLU A 154 22.53 9.85 9.95
N THR A 155 22.48 11.09 9.45
CA THR A 155 22.52 12.29 10.29
C THR A 155 21.36 12.32 11.29
N LEU A 156 20.15 11.97 10.85
CA LEU A 156 18.99 11.90 11.73
C LEU A 156 19.16 10.81 12.81
N ARG A 157 19.66 9.62 12.44
CA ARG A 157 19.95 8.55 13.42
C ARG A 157 21.02 8.94 14.43
N THR A 158 22.09 9.59 13.98
CA THR A 158 23.15 10.11 14.87
C THR A 158 22.57 11.11 15.86
N LYS A 159 21.74 12.05 15.38
CA LYS A 159 21.07 13.01 16.27
C LYS A 159 20.14 12.33 17.28
N ALA A 160 19.34 11.35 16.83
CA ALA A 160 18.45 10.59 17.70
C ALA A 160 19.22 9.78 18.76
N LYS A 161 20.36 9.17 18.38
CA LYS A 161 21.24 8.44 19.30
C LYS A 161 21.83 9.36 20.37
N ASN A 162 22.27 10.56 19.99
CA ASN A 162 22.80 11.54 20.94
C ASN A 162 21.73 12.01 21.95
N GLN A 163 20.47 12.10 21.53
CA GLN A 163 19.34 12.44 22.40
C GLN A 163 18.90 11.28 23.29
N ASN A 164 19.14 10.04 22.84
CA ASN A 164 18.71 8.80 23.52
C ASN A 164 19.89 7.80 23.62
N PRO A 165 20.93 8.11 24.40
CA PRO A 165 22.17 7.32 24.43
C PRO A 165 21.97 5.90 24.90
N ASN A 166 20.92 5.63 25.69
CA ASN A 166 20.62 4.32 26.24
C ASN A 166 19.92 3.36 25.25
N LEU A 167 19.33 3.88 24.16
CA LEU A 167 18.73 3.03 23.15
C LEU A 167 19.79 2.33 22.30
N SER A 168 19.57 1.10 21.94
CA SER A 168 20.41 0.38 20.96
C SER A 168 20.35 1.05 19.58
N ASN A 169 21.31 0.75 18.72
CA ASN A 169 21.29 1.25 17.33
C ASN A 169 20.07 0.72 16.57
N PHE A 170 19.59 -0.46 16.89
CA PHE A 170 18.39 -1.05 16.32
C PHE A 170 17.14 -0.27 16.72
N GLU A 171 16.97 0.06 17.99
CA GLU A 171 15.83 0.85 18.47
C GLU A 171 15.83 2.27 17.85
N ILE A 172 17.01 2.89 17.72
CA ILE A 172 17.14 4.18 17.03
C ILE A 172 16.76 4.06 15.55
N LEU A 173 17.22 2.99 14.87
CA LEU A 173 16.85 2.75 13.46
C LEU A 173 15.33 2.61 13.32
N ALA A 174 14.70 1.79 14.15
CA ALA A 174 13.25 1.58 14.12
C ALA A 174 12.49 2.88 14.41
N GLN A 175 12.90 3.61 15.45
CA GLN A 175 12.26 4.87 15.85
C GLN A 175 12.31 5.93 14.73
N VAL A 176 13.48 6.14 14.12
CA VAL A 176 13.68 7.13 13.06
C VAL A 176 12.89 6.72 11.82
N SER A 177 12.95 5.44 11.45
CA SER A 177 12.24 4.91 10.27
C SER A 177 10.72 5.00 10.41
N THR A 178 10.20 4.63 11.56
CA THR A 178 8.76 4.75 11.88
C THR A 178 8.32 6.21 11.78
N LYS A 179 9.07 7.12 12.41
CA LYS A 179 8.75 8.56 12.35
C LYS A 179 8.78 9.09 10.92
N THR A 180 9.78 8.71 10.11
CA THR A 180 9.89 9.12 8.70
C THR A 180 8.66 8.71 7.90
N LEU A 181 8.16 7.48 8.09
CA LEU A 181 6.97 6.99 7.39
C LEU A 181 5.69 7.72 7.85
N ILE A 182 5.53 7.95 9.14
CA ILE A 182 4.40 8.72 9.67
C ILE A 182 4.41 10.16 9.13
N ASP A 183 5.57 10.80 9.11
CA ASP A 183 5.69 12.19 8.68
C ASP A 183 5.43 12.35 7.17
N VAL A 184 5.87 11.42 6.32
CA VAL A 184 5.58 11.49 4.87
C VAL A 184 4.10 11.25 4.57
N HIS A 185 3.45 10.31 5.25
CA HIS A 185 2.00 10.09 5.08
C HIS A 185 1.21 11.33 5.50
N ARG A 186 1.54 11.93 6.65
CA ARG A 186 0.94 13.20 7.10
C ARG A 186 1.15 14.33 6.10
N LEU A 187 2.40 14.50 5.62
CA LEU A 187 2.74 15.52 4.63
C LEU A 187 1.87 15.42 3.38
N LEU A 188 1.70 14.22 2.85
CA LEU A 188 0.96 13.99 1.60
C LEU A 188 -0.55 14.06 1.81
N HIS A 189 -1.05 13.58 2.96
CA HIS A 189 -2.45 13.76 3.35
C HIS A 189 -2.80 15.25 3.43
N ASP A 190 -2.04 16.03 4.20
CA ASP A 190 -2.32 17.46 4.40
C ASP A 190 -2.20 18.24 3.10
N HIS A 191 -1.24 17.87 2.24
CA HIS A 191 -1.10 18.45 0.91
C HIS A 191 -2.31 18.12 0.02
N ALA A 192 -2.75 16.86 -0.03
CA ALA A 192 -3.95 16.46 -0.78
C ALA A 192 -5.20 17.22 -0.32
N LYS A 193 -5.40 17.32 1.00
CA LYS A 193 -6.55 18.06 1.59
C LYS A 193 -6.46 19.56 1.34
N SER A 194 -5.27 20.14 1.20
CA SER A 194 -5.11 21.56 0.83
C SER A 194 -5.52 21.84 -0.62
N ILE A 195 -5.40 20.85 -1.52
CA ILE A 195 -5.82 20.97 -2.93
C ILE A 195 -7.33 20.71 -3.05
N ASN A 196 -7.80 19.63 -2.45
CA ASN A 196 -9.22 19.25 -2.43
C ASN A 196 -9.57 18.68 -1.05
N PRO A 197 -10.30 19.42 -0.22
CA PRO A 197 -10.71 18.96 1.12
C PRO A 197 -11.52 17.65 1.11
N ASN A 198 -12.20 17.35 -0.01
CA ASN A 198 -13.02 16.15 -0.19
C ASN A 198 -12.24 14.98 -0.81
N ALA A 199 -10.98 15.18 -1.20
CA ALA A 199 -10.17 14.09 -1.75
C ALA A 199 -10.04 12.94 -0.74
N ILE A 200 -10.24 11.72 -1.21
CA ILE A 200 -9.98 10.53 -0.40
C ILE A 200 -8.48 10.26 -0.40
N VAL A 201 -7.89 10.14 0.79
CA VAL A 201 -6.48 9.78 0.96
C VAL A 201 -6.40 8.43 1.64
N THR A 202 -5.90 7.44 0.93
CA THR A 202 -5.68 6.08 1.42
C THR A 202 -4.27 5.61 1.09
N ASN A 203 -3.93 4.40 1.49
CA ASN A 203 -2.64 3.78 1.18
C ASN A 203 -2.79 2.28 0.94
N HIS A 204 -1.68 1.59 0.70
CA HIS A 204 -1.56 0.16 0.80
C HIS A 204 -0.36 -0.19 1.68
N VAL A 205 -0.62 -0.74 2.86
CA VAL A 205 0.43 -1.16 3.79
C VAL A 205 0.76 -2.63 3.59
N TRP A 206 2.02 -2.86 3.31
CA TRP A 206 2.62 -4.20 3.29
C TRP A 206 3.39 -4.40 4.60
N PRO A 207 2.87 -5.19 5.54
CA PRO A 207 3.43 -5.24 6.90
C PRO A 207 4.92 -5.50 6.95
N MET A 208 5.41 -6.40 6.09
CA MET A 208 6.81 -6.82 6.06
C MET A 208 7.81 -5.79 5.52
N PHE A 209 7.33 -4.70 4.91
CA PHE A 209 8.17 -3.63 4.37
C PHE A 209 8.27 -2.42 5.30
N ASN A 210 7.82 -2.58 6.52
CA ASN A 210 7.78 -1.52 7.51
C ASN A 210 8.56 -1.92 8.76
N PRO A 211 9.11 -0.96 9.49
CA PRO A 211 9.79 -1.21 10.75
C PRO A 211 8.85 -1.77 11.84
N ASP A 212 7.55 -1.54 11.70
CA ASP A 212 6.48 -2.05 12.56
C ASP A 212 5.35 -2.54 11.65
N GLU A 213 4.87 -3.77 11.85
CA GLU A 213 3.80 -4.38 11.05
C GLU A 213 2.49 -3.59 11.11
N TYR A 214 2.23 -2.93 12.23
CA TYR A 214 0.97 -2.21 12.48
C TYR A 214 1.12 -0.69 12.43
N ILE A 215 2.21 -0.19 11.88
CA ILE A 215 2.48 1.25 11.73
C ILE A 215 1.34 2.00 11.00
N GLY A 216 0.60 1.28 10.16
CA GLY A 216 -0.56 1.82 9.44
C GLY A 216 -1.59 2.49 10.33
N ALA A 217 -1.79 1.99 11.56
CA ALA A 217 -2.71 2.59 12.53
C ALA A 217 -2.30 4.01 12.97
N GLN A 218 -1.02 4.39 12.76
CA GLN A 218 -0.47 5.70 13.14
C GLN A 218 -0.44 6.71 11.98
N TYR A 219 -0.77 6.29 10.76
CA TYR A 219 -0.74 7.18 9.60
C TYR A 219 -1.93 8.14 9.62
N LYS A 220 -1.70 9.39 9.25
CA LYS A 220 -2.77 10.34 9.01
C LYS A 220 -3.32 10.15 7.60
N LEU A 221 -4.52 9.55 7.50
CA LEU A 221 -5.22 9.20 6.26
C LEU A 221 -6.73 9.23 6.51
N ASP A 222 -7.56 9.17 5.46
CA ASP A 222 -8.98 8.86 5.63
C ASP A 222 -9.18 7.36 5.88
N TYR A 223 -8.43 6.51 5.13
CA TYR A 223 -8.46 5.06 5.25
C TYR A 223 -7.04 4.49 5.23
N CYS A 224 -6.75 3.60 6.17
CA CYS A 224 -5.54 2.79 6.13
C CYS A 224 -5.87 1.40 5.60
N THR A 225 -5.43 1.10 4.38
CA THR A 225 -5.59 -0.22 3.78
C THR A 225 -4.39 -1.09 4.13
N GLN A 226 -4.57 -2.00 5.08
CA GLN A 226 -3.52 -2.93 5.47
C GLN A 226 -3.79 -4.34 4.98
N THR A 227 -2.76 -4.97 4.40
CA THR A 227 -2.79 -6.36 3.98
C THR A 227 -3.04 -7.28 5.17
N ILE A 228 -4.15 -8.02 5.14
CA ILE A 228 -4.48 -9.08 6.09
C ILE A 228 -4.31 -10.48 5.48
N THR A 229 -4.21 -10.55 4.14
CA THR A 229 -3.91 -11.78 3.42
C THR A 229 -2.73 -11.55 2.49
N TRP A 230 -1.72 -12.42 2.57
CA TRP A 230 -0.55 -12.25 1.74
C TRP A 230 -0.78 -12.76 0.31
N PHE A 231 -0.27 -12.00 -0.68
CA PHE A 231 -0.46 -12.28 -2.11
C PHE A 231 0.29 -13.51 -2.59
N TYR A 232 1.48 -13.74 -2.04
CA TYR A 232 2.44 -14.70 -2.56
C TYR A 232 2.52 -15.95 -1.70
N PRO A 233 3.03 -17.06 -2.25
CA PRO A 233 3.31 -18.26 -1.47
C PRO A 233 4.35 -18.00 -0.35
N PRO A 234 4.20 -18.65 0.82
CA PRO A 234 3.06 -19.45 1.22
C PRO A 234 1.87 -18.57 1.65
N GLU A 235 0.69 -19.05 1.33
CA GLU A 235 -0.57 -18.44 1.80
C GLU A 235 -0.64 -18.41 3.33
N TRP A 236 -1.05 -17.27 3.89
CA TRP A 236 -1.26 -17.18 5.34
C TRP A 236 -2.47 -18.02 5.76
N ARG A 237 -2.34 -18.75 6.85
CA ARG A 237 -3.46 -19.52 7.42
C ARG A 237 -4.58 -18.58 7.86
N LEU A 238 -5.84 -19.01 7.78
CA LEU A 238 -7.01 -18.21 8.18
C LEU A 238 -6.89 -17.65 9.61
N LYS A 239 -6.35 -18.44 10.54
CA LYS A 239 -6.08 -17.95 11.90
C LYS A 239 -5.19 -16.71 11.93
N ARG A 240 -4.18 -16.66 11.05
CA ARG A 240 -3.31 -15.48 10.93
C ARG A 240 -4.06 -14.31 10.31
N VAL A 241 -4.83 -14.54 9.25
CA VAL A 241 -5.68 -13.52 8.62
C VAL A 241 -6.58 -12.85 9.65
N GLU A 242 -7.23 -13.64 10.48
CA GLU A 242 -8.11 -13.15 11.55
C GLU A 242 -7.32 -12.39 12.63
N MET A 243 -6.15 -12.87 13.03
CA MET A 243 -5.28 -12.18 14.00
C MET A 243 -4.81 -10.82 13.48
N GLU A 244 -4.35 -10.74 12.23
CA GLU A 244 -3.91 -9.49 11.60
C GLU A 244 -5.05 -8.47 11.53
N ALA A 245 -6.25 -8.91 11.11
CA ALA A 245 -7.43 -8.05 11.04
C ALA A 245 -7.87 -7.57 12.44
N ALA A 246 -7.91 -8.47 13.42
CA ALA A 246 -8.29 -8.15 14.79
C ALA A 246 -7.31 -7.16 15.44
N GLU A 247 -6.00 -7.34 15.23
CA GLU A 247 -4.99 -6.47 15.81
C GLU A 247 -5.03 -5.08 15.19
N MET A 248 -5.16 -4.97 13.86
CA MET A 248 -5.34 -3.67 13.20
C MET A 248 -6.61 -2.96 13.69
N LYS A 249 -7.72 -3.69 13.84
CA LYS A 249 -8.96 -3.09 14.39
C LYS A 249 -8.79 -2.64 15.84
N ARG A 250 -8.08 -3.41 16.67
CA ARG A 250 -7.77 -3.03 18.05
C ARG A 250 -6.94 -1.75 18.16
N LEU A 251 -6.02 -1.55 17.20
CA LEU A 251 -5.11 -0.40 17.15
C LEU A 251 -5.71 0.80 16.40
N GLU A 252 -6.84 0.63 15.74
CA GLU A 252 -7.49 1.70 14.98
C GLU A 252 -7.69 2.94 15.84
N ASN A 253 -7.29 4.08 15.32
CA ASN A 253 -7.57 5.40 15.88
C ASN A 253 -8.33 6.23 14.84
N PRO A 254 -9.65 6.39 14.97
CA PRO A 254 -10.47 7.15 14.02
C PRO A 254 -10.05 8.62 13.82
N GLU A 255 -9.30 9.20 14.78
CA GLU A 255 -8.73 10.54 14.62
C GLU A 255 -7.54 10.55 13.63
N GLN A 256 -6.94 9.40 13.36
CA GLN A 256 -5.85 9.23 12.40
C GLN A 256 -6.36 8.65 11.08
N ASN A 257 -7.07 7.52 11.14
CA ASN A 257 -7.63 6.84 9.96
C ASN A 257 -8.65 5.77 10.38
N LEU A 258 -9.41 5.29 9.37
CA LEU A 258 -10.23 4.10 9.51
C LEU A 258 -9.52 2.90 8.88
N PHE A 259 -9.48 1.79 9.59
CA PHE A 259 -8.89 0.55 9.10
C PHE A 259 -9.74 -0.07 7.97
N VAL A 260 -9.10 -0.40 6.87
CA VAL A 260 -9.70 -1.13 5.76
C VAL A 260 -8.87 -2.38 5.46
N PRO A 261 -9.41 -3.57 5.70
CA PRO A 261 -8.71 -4.81 5.38
C PRO A 261 -8.43 -4.96 3.89
N PHE A 262 -7.19 -5.31 3.54
CA PHE A 262 -6.77 -5.54 2.18
C PHE A 262 -6.55 -7.04 1.93
N ILE A 263 -7.32 -7.60 0.99
CA ILE A 263 -7.24 -8.99 0.55
C ILE A 263 -6.41 -9.06 -0.74
N GLY A 264 -5.23 -9.67 -0.65
CA GLY A 264 -4.36 -9.91 -1.80
C GLY A 264 -4.68 -11.24 -2.46
N ILE A 265 -5.07 -11.20 -3.75
CA ILE A 265 -5.23 -12.38 -4.59
C ILE A 265 -4.45 -12.19 -5.89
N LEU A 266 -3.76 -13.23 -6.32
CA LEU A 266 -3.02 -13.24 -7.58
C LEU A 266 -3.37 -14.46 -8.41
N ASP A 267 -3.31 -14.30 -9.72
CA ASP A 267 -3.43 -15.36 -10.71
C ASP A 267 -2.05 -15.99 -10.94
N ILE A 268 -1.57 -16.71 -9.92
CA ILE A 268 -0.33 -17.48 -9.98
C ILE A 268 -0.70 -18.95 -10.03
N PRO A 269 -0.23 -19.72 -11.01
CA PRO A 269 -0.48 -21.17 -11.08
C PRO A 269 -0.21 -21.85 -9.74
N ASP A 270 -1.10 -22.74 -9.32
CA ASP A 270 -1.08 -23.47 -8.05
C ASP A 270 -1.31 -22.64 -6.76
N PHE A 271 -1.48 -21.31 -6.89
CA PHE A 271 -1.70 -20.40 -5.75
C PHE A 271 -2.95 -19.53 -5.86
N VAL A 272 -3.82 -19.79 -6.83
CA VAL A 272 -5.12 -19.11 -6.94
C VAL A 272 -5.98 -19.51 -5.74
N ARG A 273 -6.57 -18.51 -5.08
CA ARG A 273 -7.49 -18.76 -3.96
C ARG A 273 -8.64 -19.66 -4.38
N THR A 274 -9.01 -20.64 -3.56
CA THR A 274 -10.27 -21.35 -3.77
C THR A 274 -11.46 -20.45 -3.40
N PRO A 275 -12.64 -20.63 -4.03
CA PRO A 275 -13.86 -19.89 -3.68
C PRO A 275 -14.19 -19.93 -2.19
N LYS A 276 -14.09 -21.10 -1.57
CA LYS A 276 -14.33 -21.30 -0.13
C LYS A 276 -13.34 -20.49 0.73
N ARG A 277 -12.07 -20.43 0.32
CA ARG A 277 -11.05 -19.69 1.02
C ARG A 277 -11.30 -18.19 0.93
N LEU A 278 -11.55 -17.68 -0.28
CA LEU A 278 -11.83 -16.26 -0.51
C LEU A 278 -13.09 -15.81 0.25
N ALA A 279 -14.15 -16.62 0.24
CA ALA A 279 -15.37 -16.32 1.00
C ALA A 279 -15.08 -16.09 2.49
N ARG A 280 -14.23 -16.94 3.09
CA ARG A 280 -13.88 -16.81 4.51
C ARG A 280 -12.99 -15.59 4.77
N GLU A 281 -12.06 -15.28 3.86
CA GLU A 281 -11.23 -14.07 3.95
C GLU A 281 -12.08 -12.80 3.85
N ILE A 282 -13.07 -12.76 2.96
CA ILE A 282 -14.01 -11.64 2.83
C ILE A 282 -14.87 -11.50 4.09
N GLU A 283 -15.36 -12.59 4.65
CA GLU A 283 -16.15 -12.57 5.90
C GLU A 283 -15.34 -11.93 7.04
N ILE A 284 -14.09 -12.35 7.23
CA ILE A 284 -13.18 -11.77 8.21
C ILE A 284 -12.96 -10.26 7.92
N ALA A 285 -12.69 -9.92 6.65
CA ALA A 285 -12.46 -8.54 6.26
C ALA A 285 -13.67 -7.64 6.56
N LEU A 286 -14.87 -8.06 6.16
CA LEU A 286 -16.09 -7.29 6.40
C LEU A 286 -16.42 -7.16 7.90
N GLN A 287 -16.12 -8.18 8.69
CA GLN A 287 -16.31 -8.16 10.13
C GLN A 287 -15.43 -7.12 10.81
N TYR A 288 -14.11 -7.17 10.58
CA TYR A 288 -13.15 -6.28 11.24
C TYR A 288 -13.03 -4.91 10.57
N GLY A 289 -13.33 -4.81 9.27
CA GLY A 289 -13.41 -3.56 8.53
C GLY A 289 -14.74 -2.83 8.67
N GLU A 290 -15.70 -3.36 9.47
CA GLU A 290 -17.04 -2.76 9.63
C GLU A 290 -17.73 -2.49 8.29
N GLY A 291 -17.69 -3.49 7.40
CA GLY A 291 -18.23 -3.40 6.04
C GLY A 291 -17.29 -2.78 4.99
N ASN A 292 -16.10 -2.33 5.40
CA ASN A 292 -15.06 -1.88 4.49
C ASN A 292 -14.12 -3.02 4.10
N LEU A 293 -13.66 -3.02 2.86
CA LEU A 293 -12.59 -3.92 2.39
C LEU A 293 -11.99 -3.42 1.08
N VAL A 294 -10.79 -3.90 0.79
CA VAL A 294 -10.17 -3.79 -0.54
C VAL A 294 -9.79 -5.18 -1.03
N ILE A 295 -10.05 -5.48 -2.29
CA ILE A 295 -9.61 -6.71 -2.95
C ILE A 295 -8.66 -6.36 -4.09
N SER A 296 -7.51 -6.93 -4.09
CA SER A 296 -6.55 -6.91 -5.18
C SER A 296 -6.31 -8.35 -5.64
N ARG A 297 -6.49 -8.69 -6.94
CA ARG A 297 -6.48 -7.70 -8.02
C ARG A 297 -7.67 -7.93 -8.95
N LEU A 298 -8.10 -6.85 -9.59
CA LEU A 298 -9.21 -6.87 -10.54
C LEU A 298 -9.05 -7.95 -11.62
N THR A 299 -7.87 -8.05 -12.25
CA THR A 299 -7.61 -9.01 -13.34
C THR A 299 -7.74 -10.46 -12.88
N THR A 300 -7.38 -10.77 -11.62
CA THR A 300 -7.59 -12.11 -11.07
C THR A 300 -9.07 -12.44 -11.00
N LEU A 301 -9.91 -11.50 -10.57
CA LEU A 301 -11.36 -11.70 -10.54
C LEU A 301 -11.95 -11.83 -11.96
N GLN A 302 -11.41 -11.11 -12.94
CA GLN A 302 -11.84 -11.23 -14.34
C GLN A 302 -11.50 -12.60 -14.94
N ASN A 303 -10.33 -13.15 -14.58
CA ASN A 303 -9.87 -14.45 -15.06
C ASN A 303 -10.53 -15.65 -14.34
N HIS A 304 -11.12 -15.43 -13.15
CA HIS A 304 -11.69 -16.46 -12.30
C HIS A 304 -13.16 -16.13 -11.94
N PRO A 305 -14.13 -16.42 -12.82
CA PRO A 305 -15.54 -16.09 -12.61
C PRO A 305 -16.12 -16.65 -11.30
N GLU A 306 -15.62 -17.80 -10.83
CA GLU A 306 -16.02 -18.41 -9.56
C GLU A 306 -15.58 -17.56 -8.35
N LEU A 307 -14.43 -16.87 -8.41
CA LEU A 307 -13.99 -15.93 -7.38
C LEU A 307 -14.78 -14.63 -7.46
N ALA A 308 -15.03 -14.14 -8.67
CA ALA A 308 -15.88 -12.97 -8.90
C ALA A 308 -17.30 -13.16 -8.33
N GLN A 309 -17.88 -14.35 -8.51
CA GLN A 309 -19.20 -14.67 -7.94
C GLN A 309 -19.18 -14.63 -6.41
N VAL A 310 -18.13 -15.16 -5.75
CA VAL A 310 -17.97 -15.07 -4.29
C VAL A 310 -17.95 -13.63 -3.81
N VAL A 311 -17.20 -12.75 -4.51
CA VAL A 311 -17.14 -11.33 -4.19
C VAL A 311 -18.51 -10.69 -4.34
N LYS A 312 -19.19 -10.93 -5.47
CA LYS A 312 -20.52 -10.40 -5.76
C LYS A 312 -21.54 -10.80 -4.68
N ASP A 313 -21.54 -12.08 -4.31
CA ASP A 313 -22.46 -12.60 -3.28
C ASP A 313 -22.21 -11.98 -1.90
N ALA A 314 -20.97 -11.57 -1.62
CA ALA A 314 -20.62 -10.95 -0.36
C ALA A 314 -20.93 -9.44 -0.31
N LEU A 315 -20.78 -8.74 -1.43
CA LEU A 315 -20.90 -7.26 -1.47
C LEU A 315 -22.33 -6.77 -1.74
N LEU A 316 -23.17 -7.59 -2.37
CA LEU A 316 -24.55 -7.24 -2.71
C LEU A 316 -25.60 -7.77 -1.71
N LYS A 317 -25.15 -8.40 -0.62
CA LYS A 317 -25.99 -8.76 0.53
C LYS A 317 -26.23 -7.55 1.41
#